data_2614bff23be5a19e3ab791c1fd653365
#
_entry.id   2614bff23be5a19e3ab791c1fd653365
#
_cell.length_a   1.000
_cell.length_b   1.000
_cell.length_c   1.000
_cell.angle_alpha   90.00
_cell.angle_beta   90.00
_cell.angle_gamma   90.00
#
_symmetry.space_group_name_H-M   'P 1'
#
loop_
_entity.id
_entity.type
_entity.pdbx_description
1 polymer ?
#
loop_
_entity_poly.entity_id
_entity_poly.type
_entity_poly.pdbx_seq_one_letter_code
_entity_poly.pdbx_strand_id
1 'polypeptide(L)'
;GFVGTWANMEEDNARTGFAGASFAAGVPVTQTTEGVFIPLTTGNRFAGIALANVDMRGTPLSDGTLTFAQNELFGVADMGCVFVLAGASVPAGAPVFYEVATRRFHGASATGRLPIPECEFDGAAAAGQPVALRIRVTPGHAVVTAAT
;
A
#
# COMPACT_ATOMS: atom_id res chain seq x y z
N GLY A 1 -5.18 8.74 11.70
CA GLY A 1 -3.90 8.10 11.43
C GLY A 1 -3.26 8.63 10.15
N PHE A 2 -1.99 8.38 10.02
CA PHE A 2 -1.23 8.76 8.83
C PHE A 2 -1.13 7.57 7.87
N VAL A 3 -1.21 7.86 6.58
CA VAL A 3 -1.01 6.87 5.52
C VAL A 3 0.37 6.22 5.67
N GLY A 4 0.43 4.89 5.59
CA GLY A 4 1.66 4.13 5.77
C GLY A 4 2.02 3.83 7.22
N THR A 5 1.15 4.11 8.17
CA THR A 5 1.36 3.75 9.58
C THR A 5 0.42 2.61 9.99
N TRP A 6 0.81 1.89 11.05
CA TRP A 6 -0.05 0.84 11.60
C TRP A 6 -1.35 1.43 12.15
N ALA A 7 -2.47 0.82 11.82
CA ALA A 7 -3.78 1.28 12.24
C ALA A 7 -4.16 0.81 13.64
N ASN A 8 -3.62 -0.33 14.07
CA ASN A 8 -3.91 -0.90 15.38
C ASN A 8 -2.74 -1.78 15.84
N MET A 9 -2.88 -2.39 17.01
CA MET A 9 -1.84 -3.20 17.64
C MET A 9 -2.05 -4.71 17.47
N GLU A 10 -2.82 -5.14 16.49
CA GLU A 10 -2.93 -6.57 16.21
C GLU A 10 -1.63 -7.11 15.62
N GLU A 11 -1.53 -8.42 15.50
CA GLU A 11 -0.32 -9.07 15.00
C GLU A 11 0.10 -8.48 13.67
N ASP A 12 1.33 -8.01 13.59
CA ASP A 12 1.87 -7.37 12.41
C ASP A 12 3.25 -7.92 12.06
N ASN A 13 3.67 -7.73 10.82
CA ASN A 13 4.99 -8.11 10.36
C ASN A 13 5.43 -7.17 9.25
N ALA A 14 6.70 -6.76 9.30
CA ALA A 14 7.27 -5.89 8.29
C ALA A 14 8.69 -6.35 7.95
N ARG A 15 9.05 -6.16 6.68
CA ARG A 15 10.41 -6.41 6.19
C ARG A 15 11.06 -5.06 5.87
N THR A 16 12.37 -5.00 6.00
CA THR A 16 13.15 -3.83 5.57
C THR A 16 13.56 -4.00 4.11
N GLY A 17 13.44 -2.95 3.32
CA GLY A 17 13.85 -2.96 1.94
C GLY A 17 14.38 -1.62 1.48
N PHE A 18 14.94 -1.61 0.28
CA PHE A 18 15.41 -0.40 -0.40
C PHE A 18 14.39 0.02 -1.45
N ALA A 19 14.17 1.32 -1.58
CA ALA A 19 13.33 1.86 -2.64
C ALA A 19 14.07 1.79 -3.98
N GLY A 20 13.50 1.08 -4.95
CA GLY A 20 14.06 1.00 -6.32
C GLY A 20 13.69 2.20 -7.19
N ALA A 21 12.81 3.06 -6.70
CA ALA A 21 12.35 4.27 -7.35
C ALA A 21 11.86 5.25 -6.30
N SER A 22 11.54 6.48 -6.68
CA SER A 22 10.90 7.43 -5.76
C SER A 22 9.41 7.13 -5.70
N PHE A 23 8.85 6.98 -4.49
CA PHE A 23 7.42 6.76 -4.29
C PHE A 23 6.97 7.15 -2.88
N ALA A 24 5.66 7.16 -2.65
CA ALA A 24 5.08 7.56 -1.37
C ALA A 24 4.86 6.36 -0.44
N ALA A 25 4.84 6.62 0.87
CA ALA A 25 4.39 5.65 1.86
C ALA A 25 2.90 5.34 1.67
N GLY A 26 2.48 4.13 2.05
CA GLY A 26 1.09 3.71 1.94
C GLY A 26 0.69 3.16 0.59
N VAL A 27 1.62 3.06 -0.37
CA VAL A 27 1.33 2.42 -1.67
C VAL A 27 1.70 0.95 -1.64
N PRO A 28 1.02 0.10 -2.44
CA PRO A 28 1.42 -1.29 -2.58
C PRO A 28 2.73 -1.38 -3.37
N VAL A 29 3.56 -2.33 -3.01
CA VAL A 29 4.88 -2.52 -3.64
C VAL A 29 5.05 -3.94 -4.15
N THR A 30 5.96 -4.11 -5.09
CA THR A 30 6.44 -5.40 -5.59
C THR A 30 7.94 -5.49 -5.41
N GLN A 31 8.46 -6.69 -5.17
CA GLN A 31 9.89 -6.92 -5.06
C GLN A 31 10.47 -7.20 -6.44
N THR A 32 11.48 -6.44 -6.86
CA THR A 32 12.14 -6.61 -8.16
C THR A 32 13.35 -7.51 -8.06
N THR A 33 14.21 -7.28 -7.05
CA THR A 33 15.37 -8.09 -6.75
C THR A 33 15.47 -8.22 -5.24
N GLU A 34 16.45 -8.96 -4.74
CA GLU A 34 16.61 -9.15 -3.31
C GLU A 34 16.72 -7.81 -2.57
N GLY A 35 15.77 -7.56 -1.68
CA GLY A 35 15.74 -6.35 -0.86
C GLY A 35 15.32 -5.06 -1.57
N VAL A 36 14.96 -5.11 -2.85
CA VAL A 36 14.58 -3.91 -3.62
C VAL A 36 13.10 -3.96 -3.98
N PHE A 37 12.39 -2.88 -3.68
CA PHE A 37 10.94 -2.77 -3.92
C PHE A 37 10.61 -1.53 -4.74
N ILE A 38 9.62 -1.65 -5.61
CA ILE A 38 9.07 -0.55 -6.40
C ILE A 38 7.55 -0.53 -6.26
N PRO A 39 6.87 0.57 -6.61
CA PRO A 39 5.41 0.59 -6.62
C PRO A 39 4.84 -0.52 -7.50
N LEU A 40 3.75 -1.13 -7.02
CA LEU A 40 3.08 -2.20 -7.74
C LEU A 40 2.48 -1.68 -9.05
N THR A 41 2.72 -2.41 -10.13
CA THR A 41 2.11 -2.17 -11.44
C THR A 41 1.54 -3.47 -11.98
N THR A 42 0.78 -3.39 -13.07
CA THR A 42 0.18 -4.58 -13.69
C THR A 42 1.26 -5.59 -14.08
N GLY A 43 0.97 -6.87 -13.88
CA GLY A 43 1.89 -7.95 -14.20
C GLY A 43 2.89 -8.30 -13.11
N ASN A 44 2.82 -7.66 -11.95
CA ASN A 44 3.71 -7.91 -10.83
C ASN A 44 2.96 -8.53 -9.64
N ARG A 45 3.71 -9.10 -8.70
CA ARG A 45 3.15 -9.67 -7.47
C ARG A 45 3.08 -8.63 -6.38
N PHE A 46 1.98 -8.64 -5.63
CA PHE A 46 1.82 -7.80 -4.46
C PHE A 46 2.71 -8.32 -3.31
N ALA A 47 3.67 -7.51 -2.87
CA ALA A 47 4.59 -7.88 -1.79
C ALA A 47 4.19 -7.31 -0.42
N GLY A 48 3.45 -6.22 -0.42
CA GLY A 48 3.01 -5.55 0.80
C GLY A 48 2.78 -4.06 0.60
N ILE A 49 2.60 -3.34 1.70
CA ILE A 49 2.36 -1.89 1.70
C ILE A 49 3.59 -1.19 2.27
N ALA A 50 4.04 -0.12 1.61
CA ALA A 50 5.17 0.67 2.08
C ALA A 50 4.81 1.43 3.37
N LEU A 51 5.59 1.25 4.41
CA LEU A 51 5.41 1.93 5.70
C LEU A 51 6.22 3.22 5.74
N ALA A 52 5.66 4.24 6.38
CA ALA A 52 6.40 5.46 6.69
C ALA A 52 7.52 5.13 7.68
N ASN A 53 8.67 5.80 7.53
CA ASN A 53 9.79 5.62 8.45
C ASN A 53 9.43 6.14 9.85
N VAL A 54 9.88 5.41 10.88
CA VAL A 54 9.61 5.76 12.28
C VAL A 54 10.18 7.14 12.63
N ASP A 55 11.33 7.49 12.07
CA ASP A 55 11.99 8.78 12.31
C ASP A 55 11.53 9.88 11.35
N MET A 56 10.47 9.64 10.61
CA MET A 56 9.87 10.59 9.67
C MET A 56 10.83 11.08 8.59
N ARG A 57 11.78 10.24 8.20
CA ARG A 57 12.64 10.54 7.06
C ARG A 57 11.84 10.51 5.76
N GLY A 58 12.29 11.27 4.80
CA GLY A 58 11.62 11.43 3.52
C GLY A 58 11.04 12.83 3.38
N THR A 59 10.51 13.13 2.21
CA THR A 59 9.93 14.42 1.91
C THR A 59 8.41 14.33 2.04
N PRO A 60 7.78 15.13 2.93
CA PRO A 60 6.33 15.11 3.05
C PRO A 60 5.67 15.74 1.81
N LEU A 61 4.58 15.12 1.36
CA LEU A 61 3.70 15.70 0.36
C LEU A 61 2.72 16.67 1.02
N SER A 62 2.00 17.44 0.21
CA SER A 62 1.05 18.44 0.71
C SER A 62 -0.09 17.83 1.54
N ASP A 63 -0.38 16.54 1.36
CA ASP A 63 -1.40 15.81 2.13
C ASP A 63 -0.83 15.14 3.39
N GLY A 64 0.44 15.39 3.71
CA GLY A 64 1.11 14.80 4.87
C GLY A 64 1.70 13.41 4.63
N THR A 65 1.60 12.86 3.44
CA THR A 65 2.19 11.57 3.09
C THR A 65 3.69 11.72 2.87
N LEU A 66 4.49 10.81 3.43
CA LEU A 66 5.94 10.80 3.22
C LEU A 66 6.29 10.14 1.90
N THR A 67 7.33 10.66 1.24
CA THR A 67 7.90 10.05 0.03
C THR A 67 9.30 9.54 0.30
N PHE A 68 9.67 8.46 -0.41
CA PHE A 68 11.01 7.90 -0.37
C PHE A 68 11.74 8.23 -1.65
N ALA A 69 13.03 8.60 -1.54
CA ALA A 69 13.91 8.70 -2.69
C ALA A 69 14.44 7.32 -3.06
N GLN A 70 14.91 7.17 -4.28
CA GLN A 70 15.57 5.94 -4.71
C GLN A 70 16.73 5.60 -3.77
N ASN A 71 16.85 4.32 -3.41
CA ASN A 71 17.84 3.75 -2.49
C ASN A 71 17.63 4.08 -1.00
N GLU A 72 16.55 4.76 -0.62
CA GLU A 72 16.22 4.92 0.78
C GLU A 72 15.71 3.60 1.38
N LEU A 73 16.02 3.38 2.66
CA LEU A 73 15.49 2.26 3.43
C LEU A 73 14.05 2.56 3.88
N PHE A 74 13.19 1.55 3.81
CA PHE A 74 11.82 1.66 4.31
C PHE A 74 11.32 0.28 4.76
N GLY A 75 10.18 0.26 5.46
CA GLY A 75 9.52 -0.97 5.87
C GLY A 75 8.43 -1.38 4.89
N VAL A 76 8.30 -2.67 4.63
CA VAL A 76 7.23 -3.26 3.84
C VAL A 76 6.35 -4.09 4.77
N ALA A 77 5.10 -3.67 4.96
CA ALA A 77 4.13 -4.40 5.77
C ALA A 77 3.55 -5.54 4.94
N ASP A 78 3.71 -6.77 5.39
CA ASP A 78 3.13 -7.95 4.75
C ASP A 78 2.06 -8.63 5.60
N MET A 79 1.86 -8.21 6.83
CA MET A 79 0.80 -8.68 7.70
C MET A 79 0.43 -7.57 8.69
N GLY A 80 -0.86 -7.39 8.96
CA GLY A 80 -1.34 -6.42 9.92
C GLY A 80 -2.35 -5.47 9.32
N CYS A 81 -2.58 -4.37 10.01
CA CYS A 81 -3.54 -3.35 9.60
C CYS A 81 -2.83 -2.01 9.41
N VAL A 82 -2.86 -1.48 8.20
CA VAL A 82 -2.10 -0.28 7.80
C VAL A 82 -3.05 0.76 7.23
N PHE A 83 -2.81 2.03 7.53
CA PHE A 83 -3.58 3.12 6.91
C PHE A 83 -3.13 3.37 5.48
N VAL A 84 -4.09 3.41 4.57
CA VAL A 84 -3.91 3.76 3.16
C VAL A 84 -4.88 4.87 2.78
N LEU A 85 -4.64 5.54 1.66
CA LEU A 85 -5.49 6.66 1.23
C LEU A 85 -6.65 6.16 0.36
N ALA A 86 -7.88 6.46 0.77
CA ALA A 86 -9.07 6.11 0.00
C ALA A 86 -9.30 7.09 -1.14
N GLY A 87 -9.59 6.58 -2.34
CA GLY A 87 -9.88 7.40 -3.53
C GLY A 87 -11.36 7.72 -3.71
N ALA A 88 -12.21 6.96 -3.01
CA ALA A 88 -13.66 7.14 -3.02
C ALA A 88 -14.19 6.64 -1.69
N SER A 89 -15.49 6.78 -1.44
CA SER A 89 -16.12 6.20 -0.26
C SER A 89 -16.00 4.68 -0.30
N VAL A 90 -15.45 4.08 0.75
CA VAL A 90 -15.28 2.63 0.87
C VAL A 90 -15.97 2.13 2.13
N PRO A 91 -16.75 1.05 2.07
CA PRO A 91 -17.31 0.41 3.27
C PRO A 91 -16.33 -0.60 3.87
N ALA A 92 -16.45 -0.86 5.17
CA ALA A 92 -15.69 -1.92 5.82
C ALA A 92 -15.99 -3.28 5.19
N GLY A 93 -14.96 -4.11 5.05
CA GLY A 93 -15.09 -5.46 4.46
C GLY A 93 -15.09 -5.49 2.93
N ALA A 94 -15.00 -4.34 2.26
CA ALA A 94 -14.99 -4.30 0.80
C ALA A 94 -13.70 -4.90 0.24
N PRO A 95 -13.74 -5.45 -0.99
CA PRO A 95 -12.53 -5.86 -1.69
C PRO A 95 -11.66 -4.65 -2.00
N VAL A 96 -10.38 -4.88 -2.25
CA VAL A 96 -9.39 -3.81 -2.37
C VAL A 96 -8.91 -3.71 -3.81
N PHE A 97 -8.97 -2.50 -4.36
CA PHE A 97 -8.44 -2.15 -5.68
C PHE A 97 -7.54 -0.92 -5.55
N TYR A 98 -6.42 -0.92 -6.23
CA TYR A 98 -5.47 0.19 -6.19
C TYR A 98 -5.39 0.87 -7.56
N GLU A 99 -5.60 2.19 -7.59
CA GLU A 99 -5.48 2.98 -8.81
C GLU A 99 -4.07 3.59 -8.89
N VAL A 100 -3.29 3.13 -9.87
CA VAL A 100 -1.89 3.54 -10.02
C VAL A 100 -1.78 5.05 -10.32
N ALA A 101 -2.66 5.57 -11.15
CA ALA A 101 -2.61 6.97 -11.60
C ALA A 101 -2.78 7.97 -10.46
N THR A 102 -3.69 7.69 -9.51
CA THR A 102 -3.99 8.58 -8.38
C THR A 102 -3.28 8.16 -7.09
N ARG A 103 -2.71 6.95 -7.06
CA ARG A 103 -2.09 6.34 -5.87
C ARG A 103 -3.08 6.22 -4.71
N ARG A 104 -4.31 5.87 -5.01
CA ARG A 104 -5.39 5.74 -4.02
C ARG A 104 -6.07 4.37 -4.12
N PHE A 105 -6.69 3.96 -3.03
CA PHE A 105 -7.36 2.67 -2.91
C PHE A 105 -8.87 2.83 -3.07
N HIS A 106 -9.50 1.82 -3.68
CA HIS A 106 -10.94 1.82 -3.97
C HIS A 106 -11.57 0.49 -3.56
N GLY A 107 -12.87 0.51 -3.31
CA GLY A 107 -13.64 -0.68 -2.98
C GLY A 107 -14.34 -1.35 -4.17
N ALA A 108 -14.16 -0.83 -5.38
CA ALA A 108 -14.81 -1.36 -6.58
C ALA A 108 -13.85 -1.39 -7.76
N SER A 109 -14.04 -2.36 -8.65
CA SER A 109 -13.25 -2.49 -9.87
C SER A 109 -13.56 -1.39 -10.87
N ALA A 110 -12.54 -0.91 -11.57
CA ALA A 110 -12.66 -0.01 -12.71
C ALA A 110 -11.40 -0.12 -13.56
N THR A 111 -11.45 0.43 -14.77
CA THR A 111 -10.29 0.44 -15.68
C THR A 111 -9.08 1.09 -15.00
N GLY A 112 -7.92 0.44 -15.11
CA GLY A 112 -6.66 0.93 -14.55
C GLY A 112 -6.46 0.62 -13.07
N ARG A 113 -7.41 -0.05 -12.42
CA ARG A 113 -7.27 -0.45 -11.01
C ARG A 113 -6.75 -1.87 -10.90
N LEU A 114 -5.80 -2.07 -9.98
CA LEU A 114 -5.23 -3.38 -9.68
C LEU A 114 -6.02 -4.03 -8.56
N PRO A 115 -6.55 -5.25 -8.75
CA PRO A 115 -7.14 -5.99 -7.64
C PRO A 115 -6.02 -6.47 -6.70
N ILE A 116 -6.07 -6.05 -5.45
CA ILE A 116 -5.03 -6.41 -4.47
C ILE A 116 -5.50 -7.66 -3.72
N PRO A 117 -4.78 -8.79 -3.84
CA PRO A 117 -5.18 -10.02 -3.17
C PRO A 117 -4.85 -9.99 -1.68
N GLU A 118 -5.51 -10.87 -0.93
CA GLU A 118 -5.18 -11.16 0.48
C GLU A 118 -5.29 -9.96 1.40
N CYS A 119 -6.21 -9.04 1.09
CA CYS A 119 -6.50 -7.90 1.95
C CYS A 119 -7.96 -7.47 1.82
N GLU A 120 -8.41 -6.73 2.83
CA GLU A 120 -9.74 -6.12 2.84
C GLU A 120 -9.70 -4.81 3.62
N PHE A 121 -10.65 -3.93 3.39
CA PHE A 121 -10.79 -2.74 4.20
C PHE A 121 -11.33 -3.11 5.58
N ASP A 122 -10.59 -2.74 6.63
CA ASP A 122 -10.99 -3.00 8.02
C ASP A 122 -11.90 -1.92 8.57
N GLY A 123 -11.99 -0.79 7.89
CA GLY A 123 -12.86 0.31 8.27
C GLY A 123 -13.49 0.97 7.06
N ALA A 124 -14.40 1.90 7.31
CA ALA A 124 -15.02 2.72 6.29
C ALA A 124 -14.37 4.11 6.25
N ALA A 125 -14.32 4.72 5.06
CA ALA A 125 -13.79 6.08 4.91
C ALA A 125 -14.42 6.78 3.71
N ALA A 126 -14.43 8.11 3.77
CA ALA A 126 -14.80 8.94 2.63
C ALA A 126 -13.58 9.16 1.72
N ALA A 127 -13.83 9.63 0.49
CA ALA A 127 -12.78 9.96 -0.46
C ALA A 127 -11.76 10.94 0.15
N GLY A 128 -10.48 10.67 -0.07
CA GLY A 128 -9.39 11.50 0.42
C GLY A 128 -9.02 11.31 1.88
N GLN A 129 -9.65 10.36 2.57
CA GLN A 129 -9.39 10.07 3.97
C GLN A 129 -8.57 8.78 4.12
N PRO A 130 -7.73 8.67 5.17
CA PRO A 130 -7.07 7.41 5.49
C PRO A 130 -8.08 6.35 5.89
N VAL A 131 -7.85 5.13 5.42
CA VAL A 131 -8.68 3.96 5.75
C VAL A 131 -7.78 2.82 6.18
N ALA A 132 -8.19 2.07 7.19
CA ALA A 132 -7.45 0.89 7.65
C ALA A 132 -7.61 -0.25 6.65
N LEU A 133 -6.48 -0.81 6.22
CA LEU A 133 -6.40 -1.94 5.30
C LEU A 133 -5.77 -3.12 6.04
N ARG A 134 -6.50 -4.22 6.15
CA ARG A 134 -5.99 -5.46 6.74
C ARG A 134 -5.35 -6.30 5.66
N ILE A 135 -4.10 -6.68 5.87
CA ILE A 135 -3.33 -7.45 4.89
C ILE A 135 -2.73 -8.71 5.54
N ARG A 136 -2.58 -9.74 4.72
CA ARG A 136 -1.85 -10.94 5.10
C ARG A 136 -1.30 -11.59 3.84
N VAL A 137 -0.13 -11.13 3.40
CA VAL A 137 0.48 -11.61 2.16
C VAL A 137 1.07 -12.99 2.37
N THR A 138 0.66 -13.96 1.54
CA THR A 138 1.20 -15.31 1.56
C THR A 138 2.12 -15.52 0.37
N PRO A 139 3.19 -16.34 0.50
CA PRO A 139 4.07 -16.63 -0.61
C PRO A 139 3.34 -17.36 -1.75
N GLY A 140 3.77 -17.11 -2.99
CA GLY A 140 3.32 -17.86 -4.15
C GLY A 140 1.99 -17.44 -4.76
N HIS A 141 1.41 -16.30 -4.34
CA HIS A 141 0.20 -15.79 -4.96
C HIS A 141 0.48 -15.26 -6.39
N ALA A 142 -0.57 -15.20 -7.20
CA ALA A 142 -0.47 -14.79 -8.60
C ALA A 142 -0.12 -13.31 -8.76
N VAL A 143 0.37 -12.95 -9.95
CA VAL A 143 0.55 -11.55 -10.32
C VAL A 143 -0.81 -10.85 -10.41
N VAL A 144 -0.82 -9.55 -10.16
CA VAL A 144 -2.03 -8.73 -10.29
C VAL A 144 -2.07 -8.09 -11.68
N THR A 145 -3.27 -7.97 -12.24
CA THR A 145 -3.47 -7.40 -13.58
C THR A 145 -4.57 -6.35 -13.50
N ALA A 146 -4.29 -5.17 -14.05
CA ALA A 146 -5.27 -4.10 -14.07
C ALA A 146 -6.46 -4.44 -14.96
N ALA A 147 -7.66 -3.99 -14.56
CA ALA A 147 -8.85 -4.10 -15.38
C ALA A 147 -8.73 -3.22 -16.62
N THR A 148 -9.24 -3.71 -17.75
CA THR A 148 -9.23 -3.02 -19.03
C THR A 148 -10.59 -2.43 -19.38
#